data_a02b26f6582438ebfa785100ce9abdb6
#
_entry.id   a02b26f6582438ebfa785100ce9abdb6
#
_cell.length_a   1.000
_cell.length_b   1.000
_cell.length_c   1.000
_cell.angle_alpha   90.00
_cell.angle_beta   90.00
_cell.angle_gamma   90.00
#
_symmetry.space_group_name_H-M   'P 1'
#
loop_
_entity.id
_entity.type
_entity.pdbx_description
1 polymer ?
#
loop_
_entity_poly.entity_id
_entity_poly.type
_entity_poly.pdbx_seq_one_letter_code
_entity_poly.pdbx_strand_id
1 'polypeptide(L)'
;MAIDTPDWIRSAVIYEAFPRNHSADGTFDGLCRDLERIAGLHTDILWLMPIHPIGAVGRKGTAGSPYAIHDYRAVNPDLGDAESLEMLLDEAHKLGMRVIIDVVFNHTSRDSALLAEHPEWFLRDAHGNATTKVPDWWDVYDLDYSHNGLWEYQIETLRKWADMGVDGFRCDVASLVPLDFWITARQELARGRTKELIWLAESIDKSFVKILRDSGWTAHS
;
A
#
# COMPACT_ATOMS: atom_id res chain seq x y z
N MET A 1 4.92 12.76 -15.10
CA MET A 1 5.72 11.72 -14.45
C MET A 1 6.92 12.35 -13.78
N ALA A 2 7.46 11.72 -12.76
CA ALA A 2 8.67 12.17 -12.09
C ALA A 2 9.89 12.11 -13.02
N ILE A 3 10.94 12.89 -12.70
CA ILE A 3 12.15 13.01 -13.53
C ILE A 3 12.85 11.65 -13.69
N ASP A 4 12.87 10.86 -12.64
CA ASP A 4 13.52 9.54 -12.55
C ASP A 4 12.61 8.36 -12.93
N THR A 5 11.42 8.62 -13.49
CA THR A 5 10.53 7.55 -13.94
C THR A 5 11.20 6.75 -15.06
N PRO A 6 11.43 5.45 -14.88
CA PRO A 6 11.98 4.60 -15.92
C PRO A 6 11.15 4.63 -17.20
N ASP A 7 11.80 4.60 -18.36
CA ASP A 7 11.10 4.74 -19.65
C ASP A 7 10.04 3.66 -19.89
N TRP A 8 10.28 2.43 -19.41
CA TRP A 8 9.33 1.32 -19.55
C TRP A 8 8.00 1.58 -18.83
N ILE A 9 7.99 2.32 -17.69
CA ILE A 9 6.76 2.66 -16.95
C ILE A 9 5.88 3.64 -17.73
N ARG A 10 6.47 4.44 -18.64
CA ARG A 10 5.72 5.43 -19.42
C ARG A 10 4.66 4.82 -20.33
N SER A 11 4.87 3.57 -20.73
CA SER A 11 3.94 2.79 -21.56
C SER A 11 3.37 1.57 -20.86
N ALA A 12 3.69 1.38 -19.58
CA ALA A 12 3.22 0.22 -18.83
C ALA A 12 1.71 0.22 -18.65
N VAL A 13 1.13 -0.96 -18.81
CA VAL A 13 -0.29 -1.23 -18.51
C VAL A 13 -0.38 -1.74 -17.07
N ILE A 14 -1.18 -1.06 -16.25
CA ILE A 14 -1.45 -1.45 -14.87
C ILE A 14 -2.85 -2.08 -14.82
N TYR A 15 -2.93 -3.28 -14.25
CA TYR A 15 -4.19 -3.94 -13.93
C TYR A 15 -4.41 -3.91 -12.42
N GLU A 16 -5.40 -3.16 -11.97
CA GLU A 16 -5.83 -3.13 -10.57
C GLU A 16 -6.69 -4.34 -10.25
N ALA A 17 -6.33 -5.10 -9.23
CA ALA A 17 -7.07 -6.24 -8.75
C ALA A 17 -7.45 -6.06 -7.27
N PHE A 18 -8.73 -6.22 -6.97
CA PHE A 18 -9.20 -6.38 -5.60
C PHE A 18 -9.48 -7.87 -5.34
N PRO A 19 -8.57 -8.62 -4.69
CA PRO A 19 -8.68 -10.08 -4.57
C PRO A 19 -10.05 -10.53 -4.05
N ARG A 20 -10.59 -9.85 -3.02
CA ARG A 20 -11.91 -10.16 -2.44
C ARG A 20 -13.06 -10.16 -3.45
N ASN A 21 -12.97 -9.37 -4.51
CA ASN A 21 -14.06 -9.23 -5.51
C ASN A 21 -13.68 -9.80 -6.87
N HIS A 22 -12.43 -10.25 -7.05
CA HIS A 22 -11.91 -10.67 -8.34
C HIS A 22 -12.46 -12.02 -8.80
N SER A 23 -12.66 -12.93 -7.87
CA SER A 23 -13.17 -14.28 -8.13
C SER A 23 -14.30 -14.64 -7.19
N ALA A 24 -14.99 -15.75 -7.47
CA ALA A 24 -16.05 -16.25 -6.59
C ALA A 24 -15.51 -16.63 -5.20
N ASP A 25 -14.25 -17.07 -5.12
CA ASP A 25 -13.60 -17.45 -3.86
C ASP A 25 -13.12 -16.22 -3.07
N GLY A 26 -12.85 -15.11 -3.76
CA GLY A 26 -12.35 -13.89 -3.15
C GLY A 26 -10.94 -14.00 -2.56
N THR A 27 -10.09 -14.90 -3.09
CA THR A 27 -8.80 -15.28 -2.54
C THR A 27 -7.65 -15.01 -3.52
N PHE A 28 -6.40 -15.07 -3.03
CA PHE A 28 -5.20 -15.05 -3.88
C PHE A 28 -5.18 -16.21 -4.87
N ASP A 29 -5.58 -17.40 -4.47
CA ASP A 29 -5.69 -18.55 -5.37
C ASP A 29 -6.70 -18.29 -6.50
N GLY A 30 -7.81 -17.61 -6.17
CA GLY A 30 -8.81 -17.20 -7.15
C GLY A 30 -8.26 -16.23 -8.19
N LEU A 31 -7.45 -15.27 -7.76
CA LEU A 31 -6.75 -14.33 -8.63
C LEU A 31 -5.64 -15.05 -9.42
N CYS A 32 -4.88 -15.94 -8.77
CA CYS A 32 -3.80 -16.70 -9.40
C CYS A 32 -4.28 -17.50 -10.62
N ARG A 33 -5.46 -18.12 -10.55
CA ARG A 33 -6.07 -18.84 -11.69
C ARG A 33 -6.40 -17.97 -12.89
N ASP A 34 -6.45 -16.64 -12.73
CA ASP A 34 -6.81 -15.69 -13.80
C ASP A 34 -5.59 -14.90 -14.34
N LEU A 35 -4.40 -15.13 -13.81
CA LEU A 35 -3.19 -14.37 -14.18
C LEU A 35 -2.84 -14.48 -15.66
N GLU A 36 -3.05 -15.64 -16.30
CA GLU A 36 -2.80 -15.81 -17.75
C GLU A 36 -3.70 -14.90 -18.58
N ARG A 37 -4.98 -14.76 -18.20
CA ARG A 37 -5.90 -13.83 -18.88
C ARG A 37 -5.44 -12.38 -18.69
N ILE A 38 -5.05 -12.02 -17.45
CA ILE A 38 -4.57 -10.67 -17.11
C ILE A 38 -3.29 -10.34 -17.92
N ALA A 39 -2.34 -11.26 -17.95
CA ALA A 39 -1.12 -11.11 -18.76
C ALA A 39 -1.44 -10.99 -20.27
N GLY A 40 -2.45 -11.73 -20.75
CA GLY A 40 -2.95 -11.66 -22.13
C GLY A 40 -3.54 -10.29 -22.51
N LEU A 41 -3.85 -9.43 -21.54
CA LEU A 41 -4.23 -8.03 -21.76
C LEU A 41 -3.00 -7.10 -21.94
N HIS A 42 -1.81 -7.67 -22.05
CA HIS A 42 -0.54 -6.94 -22.06
C HIS A 42 -0.28 -6.14 -20.79
N THR A 43 -0.67 -6.71 -19.64
CA THR A 43 -0.45 -6.12 -18.32
C THR A 43 1.04 -6.22 -17.96
N ASP A 44 1.66 -5.10 -17.63
CA ASP A 44 3.04 -5.02 -17.15
C ASP A 44 3.12 -5.03 -15.63
N ILE A 45 2.10 -4.45 -14.97
CA ILE A 45 2.03 -4.31 -13.53
C ILE A 45 0.66 -4.78 -13.02
N LEU A 46 0.67 -5.77 -12.14
CA LEU A 46 -0.49 -6.15 -11.34
C LEU A 46 -0.47 -5.33 -10.04
N TRP A 47 -1.47 -4.47 -9.84
CA TRP A 47 -1.65 -3.73 -8.60
C TRP A 47 -2.71 -4.42 -7.75
N LEU A 48 -2.29 -4.91 -6.58
CA LEU A 48 -3.19 -5.47 -5.56
C LEU A 48 -3.68 -4.37 -4.63
N MET A 49 -5.00 -4.16 -4.56
CA MET A 49 -5.63 -3.37 -3.50
C MET A 49 -5.24 -3.94 -2.12
N PRO A 50 -5.47 -3.20 -1.00
CA PRO A 50 -4.92 -3.60 0.30
C PRO A 50 -5.15 -5.07 0.65
N ILE A 51 -4.06 -5.75 0.98
CA ILE A 51 -4.00 -7.19 1.27
C ILE A 51 -4.03 -7.51 2.76
N HIS A 52 -4.15 -6.51 3.60
CA HIS A 52 -4.03 -6.60 5.06
C HIS A 52 -5.35 -6.92 5.75
N PRO A 53 -5.34 -7.45 6.99
CA PRO A 53 -6.53 -7.60 7.81
C PRO A 53 -7.24 -6.26 8.00
N ILE A 54 -8.57 -6.32 8.01
CA ILE A 54 -9.44 -5.14 8.12
C ILE A 54 -9.97 -5.05 9.55
N GLY A 55 -9.95 -3.85 10.14
CA GLY A 55 -10.49 -3.60 11.47
C GLY A 55 -11.99 -3.93 11.59
N ALA A 56 -12.43 -4.20 12.81
CA ALA A 56 -13.81 -4.52 13.15
C ALA A 56 -14.58 -3.32 13.75
N VAL A 57 -13.88 -2.45 14.46
CA VAL A 57 -14.50 -1.32 15.19
C VAL A 57 -14.82 -0.18 14.25
N GLY A 58 -16.09 0.23 14.18
CA GLY A 58 -16.57 1.29 13.30
C GLY A 58 -16.62 0.92 11.82
N ARG A 59 -16.57 -0.37 11.52
CA ARG A 59 -16.49 -0.93 10.16
C ARG A 59 -17.60 -0.41 9.24
N LYS A 60 -17.24 0.03 8.04
CA LYS A 60 -18.18 0.41 6.99
C LYS A 60 -18.74 -0.83 6.29
N GLY A 61 -20.07 -1.00 6.34
CA GLY A 61 -20.73 -2.18 5.78
C GLY A 61 -20.35 -3.49 6.49
N THR A 62 -20.69 -4.63 5.90
CA THR A 62 -20.47 -5.96 6.50
C THR A 62 -19.01 -6.41 6.40
N ALA A 63 -18.38 -6.17 5.26
CA ALA A 63 -17.00 -6.63 4.97
C ALA A 63 -15.91 -5.61 5.35
N GLY A 64 -16.28 -4.37 5.65
CA GLY A 64 -15.35 -3.28 5.95
C GLY A 64 -14.62 -2.71 4.73
N SER A 65 -14.05 -1.52 4.92
CA SER A 65 -13.16 -0.91 3.94
C SER A 65 -11.81 -1.64 3.95
N PRO A 66 -11.25 -2.02 2.79
CA PRO A 66 -9.90 -2.58 2.72
C PRO A 66 -8.83 -1.57 3.15
N TYR A 67 -9.17 -0.28 3.18
CA TYR A 67 -8.28 0.79 3.62
C TYR A 67 -8.30 1.01 5.15
N ALA A 68 -9.19 0.35 5.91
CA ALA A 68 -9.17 0.35 7.38
C ALA A 68 -8.25 -0.77 7.90
N ILE A 69 -6.95 -0.58 7.78
CA ILE A 69 -5.92 -1.58 8.07
C ILE A 69 -5.85 -1.88 9.56
N HIS A 70 -5.97 -3.17 9.93
CA HIS A 70 -5.79 -3.63 11.30
C HIS A 70 -4.31 -3.92 11.63
N ASP A 71 -3.59 -4.58 10.71
CA ASP A 71 -2.17 -4.89 10.86
C ASP A 71 -1.45 -4.77 9.51
N TYR A 72 -0.50 -3.85 9.40
CA TYR A 72 0.30 -3.60 8.20
C TYR A 72 1.25 -4.74 7.83
N ARG A 73 1.54 -5.64 8.78
CA ARG A 73 2.53 -6.71 8.62
C ARG A 73 1.93 -8.09 8.48
N ALA A 74 0.60 -8.20 8.48
CA ALA A 74 -0.14 -9.42 8.29
C ALA A 74 -0.85 -9.45 6.93
N VAL A 75 -1.06 -10.66 6.41
CA VAL A 75 -1.94 -10.94 5.27
C VAL A 75 -3.36 -11.15 5.81
N ASN A 76 -4.36 -10.63 5.11
CA ASN A 76 -5.76 -10.83 5.44
C ASN A 76 -6.14 -12.31 5.28
N PRO A 77 -6.55 -13.02 6.35
CA PRO A 77 -6.88 -14.44 6.29
C PRO A 77 -8.07 -14.76 5.38
N ASP A 78 -8.93 -13.79 5.07
CA ASP A 78 -10.02 -13.97 4.11
C ASP A 78 -9.50 -14.05 2.66
N LEU A 79 -8.31 -13.54 2.37
CA LEU A 79 -7.67 -13.58 1.06
C LEU A 79 -6.76 -14.79 0.89
N GLY A 80 -6.23 -15.32 2.00
CA GLY A 80 -5.25 -16.39 2.06
C GLY A 80 -4.22 -16.15 3.17
N ASP A 81 -3.02 -16.65 2.98
CA ASP A 81 -1.89 -16.52 3.88
C ASP A 81 -0.63 -16.01 3.15
N ALA A 82 0.50 -15.96 3.85
CA ALA A 82 1.76 -15.53 3.27
C ALA A 82 2.22 -16.43 2.12
N GLU A 83 2.04 -17.75 2.24
CA GLU A 83 2.44 -18.73 1.22
C GLU A 83 1.63 -18.55 -0.07
N SER A 84 0.31 -18.38 0.04
CA SER A 84 -0.56 -18.14 -1.12
C SER A 84 -0.28 -16.79 -1.79
N LEU A 85 0.12 -15.76 -1.02
CA LEU A 85 0.60 -14.49 -1.58
C LEU A 85 1.93 -14.67 -2.32
N GLU A 86 2.91 -15.36 -1.73
CA GLU A 86 4.20 -15.66 -2.38
C GLU A 86 3.99 -16.44 -3.68
N MET A 87 3.09 -17.44 -3.70
CA MET A 87 2.72 -18.15 -4.92
C MET A 87 2.16 -17.21 -6.00
N LEU A 88 1.27 -16.31 -5.62
CA LEU A 88 0.70 -15.32 -6.55
C LEU A 88 1.80 -14.44 -7.16
N LEU A 89 2.75 -13.95 -6.34
CA LEU A 89 3.89 -13.15 -6.80
C LEU A 89 4.73 -13.93 -7.79
N ASP A 90 5.08 -15.16 -7.47
CA ASP A 90 5.91 -16.04 -8.31
C ASP A 90 5.24 -16.33 -9.67
N GLU A 91 3.94 -16.65 -9.67
CA GLU A 91 3.20 -16.91 -10.91
C GLU A 91 3.06 -15.64 -11.76
N ALA A 92 2.81 -14.48 -11.16
CA ALA A 92 2.79 -13.21 -11.90
C ALA A 92 4.15 -12.90 -12.52
N HIS A 93 5.25 -13.11 -11.78
CA HIS A 93 6.61 -12.94 -12.29
C HIS A 93 6.96 -13.90 -13.45
N LYS A 94 6.52 -15.17 -13.40
CA LYS A 94 6.69 -16.12 -14.51
C LYS A 94 6.01 -15.68 -15.78
N LEU A 95 4.89 -14.95 -15.66
CA LEU A 95 4.16 -14.36 -16.77
C LEU A 95 4.71 -12.99 -17.21
N GLY A 96 5.80 -12.53 -16.61
CA GLY A 96 6.47 -11.27 -16.94
C GLY A 96 5.85 -10.02 -16.31
N MET A 97 4.83 -10.18 -15.46
CA MET A 97 4.22 -9.06 -14.74
C MET A 97 5.02 -8.73 -13.48
N ARG A 98 5.07 -7.45 -13.12
CA ARG A 98 5.50 -6.99 -11.79
C ARG A 98 4.28 -6.83 -10.89
N VAL A 99 4.47 -7.00 -9.58
CA VAL A 99 3.36 -6.87 -8.63
C VAL A 99 3.65 -5.73 -7.66
N ILE A 100 2.70 -4.79 -7.54
CA ILE A 100 2.72 -3.76 -6.51
C ILE A 100 1.54 -3.95 -5.56
N ILE A 101 1.72 -3.56 -4.31
CA ILE A 101 0.65 -3.58 -3.31
C ILE A 101 0.29 -2.17 -2.86
N ASP A 102 -0.94 -2.01 -2.39
CA ASP A 102 -1.42 -0.78 -1.79
C ASP A 102 -0.88 -0.62 -0.36
N VAL A 103 -0.31 0.54 -0.04
CA VAL A 103 0.14 0.88 1.30
C VAL A 103 -0.62 2.10 1.84
N VAL A 104 -1.34 1.91 2.94
CA VAL A 104 -2.27 2.87 3.54
C VAL A 104 -1.61 3.51 4.77
N PHE A 105 -0.64 4.38 4.55
CA PHE A 105 0.22 4.89 5.62
C PHE A 105 -0.27 6.20 6.28
N ASN A 106 -1.36 6.80 5.79
CA ASN A 106 -1.96 7.94 6.47
C ASN A 106 -2.75 7.54 7.74
N HIS A 107 -3.37 6.37 7.75
CA HIS A 107 -4.32 5.97 8.79
C HIS A 107 -4.39 4.45 8.98
N THR A 108 -4.96 4.02 10.12
CA THR A 108 -5.27 2.62 10.42
C THR A 108 -6.74 2.47 10.80
N SER A 109 -7.22 1.23 10.94
CA SER A 109 -8.50 0.98 11.62
C SER A 109 -8.45 1.45 13.08
N ARG A 110 -9.63 1.64 13.67
CA ARG A 110 -9.79 2.12 15.06
C ARG A 110 -9.38 1.10 16.12
N ASP A 111 -9.20 -0.13 15.75
CA ASP A 111 -8.79 -1.28 16.57
C ASP A 111 -7.49 -1.91 16.06
N SER A 112 -6.65 -1.13 15.39
CA SER A 112 -5.40 -1.63 14.83
C SER A 112 -4.43 -2.11 15.90
N ALA A 113 -3.60 -3.10 15.56
CA ALA A 113 -2.51 -3.57 16.41
C ALA A 113 -1.57 -2.41 16.76
N LEU A 114 -1.28 -1.54 15.80
CA LEU A 114 -0.42 -0.38 16.00
C LEU A 114 -0.96 0.60 17.04
N LEU A 115 -2.28 0.82 17.08
CA LEU A 115 -2.90 1.68 18.11
C LEU A 115 -2.77 1.08 19.51
N ALA A 116 -2.83 -0.24 19.63
CA ALA A 116 -2.68 -0.93 20.90
C ALA A 116 -1.23 -0.91 21.40
N GLU A 117 -0.26 -0.99 20.52
CA GLU A 117 1.17 -1.04 20.82
C GLU A 117 1.78 0.36 21.01
N HIS A 118 1.37 1.32 20.16
CA HIS A 118 1.92 2.66 20.08
C HIS A 118 0.83 3.73 19.99
N PRO A 119 0.00 3.90 21.03
CA PRO A 119 -1.09 4.88 21.01
C PRO A 119 -0.61 6.33 20.85
N GLU A 120 0.66 6.63 21.16
CA GLU A 120 1.27 7.93 20.98
C GLU A 120 1.53 8.30 19.51
N TRP A 121 1.53 7.33 18.59
CA TRP A 121 1.77 7.57 17.16
C TRP A 121 0.52 8.00 16.39
N PHE A 122 -0.56 8.33 17.09
CA PHE A 122 -1.83 8.71 16.48
C PHE A 122 -2.17 10.17 16.75
N LEU A 123 -2.72 10.84 15.76
CA LEU A 123 -3.25 12.18 15.93
C LEU A 123 -4.29 12.23 17.04
N ARG A 124 -4.25 13.31 17.84
CA ARG A 124 -5.16 13.52 18.95
C ARG A 124 -6.05 14.74 18.72
N ASP A 125 -7.31 14.64 19.11
CA ASP A 125 -8.21 15.77 19.22
C ASP A 125 -7.91 16.63 20.46
N ALA A 126 -8.65 17.71 20.65
CA ALA A 126 -8.50 18.61 21.81
C ALA A 126 -8.80 17.93 23.17
N HIS A 127 -9.43 16.75 23.18
CA HIS A 127 -9.75 15.96 24.36
C HIS A 127 -8.76 14.80 24.58
N GLY A 128 -7.74 14.67 23.70
CA GLY A 128 -6.74 13.63 23.78
C GLY A 128 -7.16 12.28 23.17
N ASN A 129 -8.29 12.20 22.49
CA ASN A 129 -8.72 10.98 21.80
C ASN A 129 -8.05 10.86 20.43
N ALA A 130 -7.77 9.62 20.00
CA ALA A 130 -7.34 9.37 18.62
C ALA A 130 -8.40 9.86 17.64
N THR A 131 -7.96 10.50 16.54
CA THR A 131 -8.84 11.18 15.60
C THR A 131 -8.40 11.02 14.15
N THR A 132 -9.22 11.50 13.22
CA THR A 132 -8.91 11.62 11.78
C THR A 132 -9.05 13.07 11.32
N LYS A 133 -8.25 13.47 10.33
CA LYS A 133 -8.35 14.80 9.66
C LYS A 133 -9.59 14.90 8.78
N VAL A 134 -10.12 13.76 8.31
CA VAL A 134 -11.25 13.70 7.37
C VAL A 134 -12.47 13.15 8.11
N PRO A 135 -13.48 14.00 8.44
CA PRO A 135 -14.63 13.58 9.26
C PRO A 135 -15.43 12.38 8.71
N ASP A 136 -15.47 12.23 7.38
CA ASP A 136 -16.18 11.13 6.72
C ASP A 136 -15.46 9.78 6.82
N TRP A 137 -14.23 9.78 7.36
CA TRP A 137 -13.43 8.55 7.58
C TRP A 137 -13.57 8.05 9.01
N TRP A 138 -14.79 7.86 9.48
CA TRP A 138 -15.10 7.48 10.88
C TRP A 138 -14.64 6.09 11.30
N ASP A 139 -14.20 5.26 10.35
CA ASP A 139 -13.72 3.88 10.56
C ASP A 139 -12.20 3.80 10.79
N VAL A 140 -11.49 4.94 10.73
CA VAL A 140 -10.03 5.00 10.86
C VAL A 140 -9.57 6.09 11.83
N TYR A 141 -8.28 6.00 12.22
CA TYR A 141 -7.54 7.04 12.92
C TYR A 141 -6.25 7.36 12.17
N ASP A 142 -5.93 8.65 12.06
CA ASP A 142 -4.74 9.13 11.36
C ASP A 142 -3.47 8.97 12.21
N LEU A 143 -2.36 8.69 11.53
CA LEU A 143 -1.04 8.59 12.13
C LEU A 143 -0.38 9.97 12.29
N ASP A 144 0.44 10.10 13.35
CA ASP A 144 1.22 11.30 13.66
C ASP A 144 2.70 11.08 13.32
N TYR A 145 3.10 11.59 12.19
CA TYR A 145 4.47 11.49 11.67
C TYR A 145 5.49 12.37 12.39
N SER A 146 5.14 13.04 13.49
CA SER A 146 6.12 13.70 14.36
C SER A 146 6.97 12.71 15.16
N HIS A 147 6.62 11.42 15.17
CA HIS A 147 7.29 10.34 15.88
C HIS A 147 8.24 9.55 14.96
N ASN A 148 9.55 9.61 15.21
CA ASN A 148 10.54 8.89 14.41
C ASN A 148 10.35 7.36 14.46
N GLY A 149 9.89 6.80 15.59
CA GLY A 149 9.60 5.36 15.70
C GLY A 149 8.55 4.88 14.69
N LEU A 150 7.55 5.73 14.36
CA LEU A 150 6.58 5.43 13.31
C LEU A 150 7.26 5.33 11.94
N TRP A 151 8.23 6.21 11.63
CA TRP A 151 8.97 6.16 10.36
C TRP A 151 9.76 4.86 10.23
N GLU A 152 10.47 4.46 11.28
CA GLU A 152 11.22 3.21 11.30
C GLU A 152 10.30 2.00 11.12
N TYR A 153 9.18 1.96 11.85
CA TYR A 153 8.17 0.91 11.72
C TYR A 153 7.64 0.79 10.29
N GLN A 154 7.26 1.91 9.66
CA GLN A 154 6.72 1.88 8.30
C GLN A 154 7.77 1.51 7.25
N ILE A 155 9.02 1.98 7.39
CA ILE A 155 10.13 1.60 6.50
C ILE A 155 10.40 0.09 6.60
N GLU A 156 10.44 -0.48 7.80
CA GLU A 156 10.59 -1.93 8.00
C GLU A 156 9.41 -2.73 7.44
N THR A 157 8.20 -2.16 7.51
CA THR A 157 7.01 -2.75 6.88
C THR A 157 7.15 -2.82 5.36
N LEU A 158 7.60 -1.74 4.72
CA LEU A 158 7.89 -1.74 3.28
C LEU A 158 9.00 -2.74 2.93
N ARG A 159 10.06 -2.81 3.75
CA ARG A 159 11.16 -3.76 3.57
C ARG A 159 10.67 -5.19 3.59
N LYS A 160 9.84 -5.55 4.58
CA LYS A 160 9.23 -6.89 4.69
C LYS A 160 8.53 -7.31 3.40
N TRP A 161 7.68 -6.46 2.86
CA TRP A 161 6.92 -6.79 1.64
C TRP A 161 7.82 -6.84 0.40
N ALA A 162 8.77 -5.92 0.28
CA ALA A 162 9.74 -5.95 -0.80
C ALA A 162 10.67 -7.17 -0.75
N ASP A 163 11.03 -7.66 0.45
CA ASP A 163 11.83 -8.88 0.64
C ASP A 163 11.03 -10.15 0.33
N MET A 164 9.71 -10.13 0.48
CA MET A 164 8.79 -11.20 0.06
C MET A 164 8.68 -11.31 -1.47
N GLY A 165 9.07 -10.28 -2.23
CA GLY A 165 9.01 -10.29 -3.69
C GLY A 165 8.10 -9.23 -4.32
N VAL A 166 7.48 -8.36 -3.52
CA VAL A 166 6.70 -7.23 -4.04
C VAL A 166 7.62 -6.26 -4.79
N ASP A 167 7.23 -5.85 -5.99
CA ASP A 167 8.02 -5.00 -6.88
C ASP A 167 7.85 -3.50 -6.65
N GLY A 168 6.93 -3.12 -5.77
CA GLY A 168 6.70 -1.72 -5.44
C GLY A 168 5.39 -1.47 -4.72
N PHE A 169 5.05 -0.20 -4.58
CA PHE A 169 3.96 0.25 -3.74
C PHE A 169 3.10 1.31 -4.43
N ARG A 170 1.78 1.15 -4.34
CA ARG A 170 0.86 2.25 -4.54
C ARG A 170 0.60 2.90 -3.19
N CYS A 171 0.92 4.17 -3.07
CA CYS A 171 0.85 4.92 -1.83
C CYS A 171 -0.49 5.64 -1.73
N ASP A 172 -1.38 5.10 -0.90
CA ASP A 172 -2.71 5.63 -0.65
C ASP A 172 -2.64 7.04 -0.06
N VAL A 173 -3.44 7.96 -0.59
CA VAL A 173 -3.50 9.38 -0.20
C VAL A 173 -2.13 9.98 0.15
N ALA A 174 -1.14 9.74 -0.72
CA ALA A 174 0.26 10.05 -0.48
C ALA A 174 0.53 11.50 -0.05
N SER A 175 -0.33 12.44 -0.46
CA SER A 175 -0.25 13.86 -0.08
C SER A 175 -0.60 14.14 1.39
N LEU A 176 -1.23 13.20 2.10
CA LEU A 176 -1.56 13.33 3.53
C LEU A 176 -0.45 12.79 4.44
N VAL A 177 0.55 12.11 3.87
CA VAL A 177 1.76 11.62 4.54
C VAL A 177 2.92 12.58 4.21
N PRO A 178 3.78 12.95 5.18
CA PRO A 178 4.88 13.89 4.92
C PRO A 178 5.78 13.45 3.77
N LEU A 179 6.11 14.37 2.88
CA LEU A 179 6.98 14.10 1.73
C LEU A 179 8.37 13.59 2.17
N ASP A 180 8.91 14.15 3.26
CA ASP A 180 10.22 13.74 3.80
C ASP A 180 10.24 12.28 4.24
N PHE A 181 9.11 11.77 4.76
CA PHE A 181 8.98 10.34 5.03
C PHE A 181 9.14 9.52 3.74
N TRP A 182 8.43 9.88 2.67
CA TRP A 182 8.51 9.15 1.41
C TRP A 182 9.90 9.18 0.79
N ILE A 183 10.56 10.35 0.84
CA ILE A 183 11.94 10.49 0.36
C ILE A 183 12.87 9.56 1.15
N THR A 184 12.77 9.57 2.49
CA THR A 184 13.57 8.72 3.38
C THR A 184 13.28 7.25 3.13
N ALA A 185 12.02 6.84 3.05
CA ALA A 185 11.63 5.45 2.81
C ALA A 185 12.22 4.93 1.48
N ARG A 186 12.12 5.71 0.39
CA ARG A 186 12.71 5.35 -0.90
C ARG A 186 14.22 5.16 -0.82
N GLN A 187 14.92 6.09 -0.16
CA GLN A 187 16.37 6.02 0.01
C GLN A 187 16.79 4.80 0.83
N GLU A 188 16.09 4.52 1.94
CA GLU A 188 16.39 3.39 2.80
C GLU A 188 16.11 2.04 2.11
N LEU A 189 15.05 1.95 1.32
CA LEU A 189 14.74 0.72 0.57
C LEU A 189 15.66 0.52 -0.63
N ALA A 190 16.22 1.57 -1.22
CA ALA A 190 17.19 1.47 -2.31
C ALA A 190 18.55 0.94 -1.84
N ARG A 191 18.91 1.11 -0.55
CA ARG A 191 20.18 0.66 0.00
C ARG A 191 20.31 -0.86 -0.06
N GLY A 192 21.34 -1.33 -0.78
CA GLY A 192 21.64 -2.75 -0.92
C GLY A 192 20.71 -3.54 -1.85
N ARG A 193 19.76 -2.91 -2.50
CA ARG A 193 18.90 -3.54 -3.52
C ARG A 193 19.43 -3.27 -4.91
N THR A 194 19.45 -4.33 -5.74
CA THR A 194 19.80 -4.24 -7.16
C THR A 194 18.59 -3.96 -8.04
N LYS A 195 17.38 -4.31 -7.55
CA LYS A 195 16.12 -4.11 -8.26
C LYS A 195 15.45 -2.83 -7.76
N GLU A 196 15.14 -1.93 -8.66
CA GLU A 196 14.41 -0.71 -8.36
C GLU A 196 12.93 -1.02 -8.05
N LEU A 197 12.40 -0.41 -6.99
CA LEU A 197 11.01 -0.52 -6.62
C LEU A 197 10.15 0.51 -7.36
N ILE A 198 8.95 0.11 -7.75
CA ILE A 198 7.93 0.99 -8.34
C ILE A 198 7.24 1.77 -7.22
N TRP A 199 7.09 3.07 -7.42
CA TRP A 199 6.37 3.95 -6.50
C TRP A 199 5.26 4.68 -7.25
N LEU A 200 4.01 4.33 -6.95
CA LEU A 200 2.81 4.96 -7.52
C LEU A 200 2.11 5.77 -6.43
N ALA A 201 2.19 7.10 -6.51
CA ALA A 201 1.56 7.98 -5.54
C ALA A 201 0.13 8.32 -5.96
N GLU A 202 -0.85 8.07 -5.09
CA GLU A 202 -2.17 8.64 -5.23
C GLU A 202 -2.20 10.06 -4.69
N SER A 203 -2.51 11.04 -5.53
CA SER A 203 -2.73 12.42 -5.11
C SER A 203 -3.53 13.21 -6.14
N ILE A 204 -4.52 13.92 -5.64
CA ILE A 204 -5.30 14.92 -6.41
C ILE A 204 -4.79 16.36 -6.18
N ASP A 205 -3.87 16.56 -5.25
CA ASP A 205 -3.29 17.87 -4.94
C ASP A 205 -2.23 18.24 -5.98
N LYS A 206 -2.52 19.24 -6.79
CA LYS A 206 -1.62 19.71 -7.86
C LYS A 206 -0.29 20.22 -7.35
N SER A 207 -0.25 20.83 -6.16
CA SER A 207 0.99 21.32 -5.55
C SER A 207 1.88 20.17 -5.13
N PHE A 208 1.31 19.13 -4.52
CA PHE A 208 2.01 17.92 -4.14
C PHE A 208 2.53 17.14 -5.36
N VAL A 209 1.71 16.99 -6.40
CA VAL A 209 2.12 16.33 -7.66
C VAL A 209 3.32 17.04 -8.28
N LYS A 210 3.37 18.39 -8.25
CA LYS A 210 4.52 19.14 -8.74
C LYS A 210 5.78 18.83 -7.92
N ILE A 211 5.68 18.80 -6.60
CA ILE A 211 6.79 18.48 -5.70
C ILE A 211 7.26 17.03 -5.92
N LEU A 212 6.34 16.07 -6.01
CA LEU A 212 6.68 14.67 -6.29
C LEU A 212 7.46 14.52 -7.59
N ARG A 213 7.04 15.20 -8.65
CA ARG A 213 7.74 15.18 -9.93
C ARG A 213 9.20 15.60 -9.78
N ASP A 214 9.46 16.61 -8.94
CA ASP A 214 10.80 17.18 -8.75
C ASP A 214 11.62 16.39 -7.70
N SER A 215 10.99 15.52 -6.89
CA SER A 215 11.61 14.72 -5.82
C SER A 215 11.86 13.25 -6.17
N GLY A 216 11.67 12.84 -7.42
CA GLY A 216 12.09 11.53 -7.89
C GLY A 216 11.08 10.40 -7.65
N TRP A 217 9.77 10.66 -7.68
CA TRP A 217 8.76 9.60 -7.70
C TRP A 217 8.63 8.96 -9.08
N THR A 218 8.43 7.65 -9.11
CA THR A 218 8.34 6.87 -10.35
C THR A 218 7.10 7.21 -11.16
N ALA A 219 5.94 7.36 -10.52
CA ALA A 219 4.67 7.70 -11.16
C ALA A 219 3.69 8.34 -10.16
N HIS A 220 2.62 8.94 -10.68
CA HIS A 220 1.48 9.44 -9.92
C HIS A 220 0.17 8.98 -10.57
N SER A 221 -0.84 8.72 -9.76
CA SER A 221 -2.21 8.49 -10.20
C SER A 221 -3.04 9.77 -10.21
#